data_d7f754ffd2a69f67c11560686d4a7c40
#
_entry.id   d7f754ffd2a69f67c11560686d4a7c40
#
_cell.length_a   1.000
_cell.length_b   1.000
_cell.length_c   1.000
_cell.angle_alpha   90.00
_cell.angle_beta   90.00
_cell.angle_gamma   90.00
#
_symmetry.space_group_name_H-M   'P 1'
#
loop_
_entity.id
_entity.type
_entity.pdbx_description
1 polymer ?
#
loop_
_entity_poly.entity_id
_entity_poly.type
_entity_poly.pdbx_seq_one_letter_code
_entity_poly.pdbx_strand_id
1 'polypeptide(L)'
;ELFQMFVTSNNEILWTWPLNKKLTDNRYLRGGNTAFSPGSTDSLIRSLPPVTIDDFSFRKEQKNALLEIFALCKKHNVNLVLIETPKYIEIATDSNYLQVMTEYIELAKANRVEFLISESTANQMQQKDSSFNYLEKMIPFNSDDPESFQDRIHLSSKGRKIYTEKILKFFK
;
A
#
# COMPACT_ATOMS: atom_id res chain seq x y z
N GLU A 1 -14.63 -14.61 -10.83
CA GLU A 1 -13.58 -14.92 -9.83
C GLU A 1 -12.70 -13.69 -9.66
N LEU A 2 -12.64 -13.17 -8.44
CA LEU A 2 -11.85 -11.97 -8.10
C LEU A 2 -10.42 -12.42 -7.78
N PHE A 3 -9.46 -11.98 -8.60
CA PHE A 3 -8.05 -12.08 -8.27
C PHE A 3 -7.65 -10.84 -7.46
N GLN A 4 -7.23 -11.03 -6.24
CA GLN A 4 -6.64 -9.96 -5.44
C GLN A 4 -5.12 -10.06 -5.50
N MET A 5 -4.49 -9.03 -6.04
CA MET A 5 -3.05 -8.89 -6.02
C MET A 5 -2.68 -7.84 -4.98
N PHE A 6 -1.97 -8.25 -3.94
CA PHE A 6 -1.39 -7.35 -2.96
C PHE A 6 0.08 -7.12 -3.30
N VAL A 7 0.43 -5.89 -3.62
CA VAL A 7 1.84 -5.48 -3.73
C VAL A 7 2.28 -4.96 -2.38
N THR A 8 3.14 -5.71 -1.70
CA THR A 8 3.75 -5.23 -0.46
C THR A 8 5.01 -4.43 -0.76
N SER A 9 5.38 -3.51 0.13
CA SER A 9 6.55 -2.64 -0.01
C SER A 9 7.90 -3.38 -0.06
N ASN A 10 7.94 -4.70 0.11
CA ASN A 10 9.15 -5.52 0.19
C ASN A 10 9.41 -6.39 -1.05
N ASN A 11 8.99 -5.97 -2.25
CA ASN A 11 9.22 -6.70 -3.50
C ASN A 11 8.68 -8.13 -3.57
N GLU A 12 7.80 -8.54 -2.67
CA GLU A 12 7.15 -9.84 -2.72
C GLU A 12 5.80 -9.73 -3.40
N ILE A 13 5.70 -10.25 -4.60
CA ILE A 13 4.43 -10.43 -5.31
C ILE A 13 3.82 -11.73 -4.83
N LEU A 14 2.80 -11.64 -3.98
CA LEU A 14 2.05 -12.81 -3.56
C LEU A 14 0.94 -13.11 -4.57
N TRP A 15 1.15 -14.13 -5.36
CA TRP A 15 0.10 -14.72 -6.18
C TRP A 15 -0.74 -15.65 -5.31
N THR A 16 -1.97 -15.27 -4.96
CA THR A 16 -2.93 -16.22 -4.41
C THR A 16 -3.67 -16.88 -5.55
N TRP A 17 -3.09 -17.95 -6.08
CA TRP A 17 -3.80 -18.86 -6.97
C TRP A 17 -4.62 -19.83 -6.12
N PRO A 18 -5.87 -20.18 -6.51
CA PRO A 18 -6.59 -21.28 -5.87
C PRO A 18 -5.99 -22.59 -6.30
N LEU A 19 -4.72 -22.82 -5.99
CA LEU A 19 -4.05 -24.09 -6.19
C LEU A 19 -4.30 -24.96 -4.98
N ASN A 20 -5.20 -25.90 -5.18
CA ASN A 20 -5.20 -27.15 -4.45
C ASN A 20 -3.78 -27.65 -4.26
N LYS A 21 -3.44 -27.89 -2.99
CA LYS A 21 -2.42 -28.78 -2.46
C LYS A 21 -1.04 -28.21 -2.15
N LYS A 22 -0.79 -28.28 -0.86
CA LYS A 22 0.53 -28.46 -0.22
C LYS A 22 1.58 -27.37 -0.41
N LEU A 23 1.23 -26.14 -0.14
CA LEU A 23 2.21 -25.25 0.46
C LEU A 23 2.20 -25.52 1.97
N THR A 24 3.08 -26.44 2.39
CA THR A 24 3.24 -26.86 3.79
C THR A 24 3.91 -25.78 4.65
N ASP A 25 4.28 -24.66 4.08
CA ASP A 25 4.85 -23.55 4.81
C ASP A 25 3.78 -22.49 5.10
N ASN A 26 3.25 -22.54 6.32
CA ASN A 26 2.25 -21.59 6.81
C ASN A 26 2.66 -20.11 6.72
N ARG A 27 3.94 -19.82 6.47
CA ARG A 27 4.45 -18.46 6.30
C ARG A 27 3.96 -17.80 5.02
N TYR A 28 3.83 -18.55 3.94
CA TYR A 28 3.35 -18.02 2.66
C TYR A 28 1.82 -17.93 2.55
N LEU A 29 1.10 -18.82 3.25
CA LEU A 29 -0.36 -18.82 3.23
C LEU A 29 -1.00 -17.65 3.99
N ARG A 30 -0.24 -16.94 4.80
CA ARG A 30 -0.73 -15.85 5.67
C ARG A 30 -0.30 -14.46 5.21
N GLY A 31 0.06 -14.28 3.96
CA GLY A 31 0.47 -12.97 3.45
C GLY A 31 1.81 -12.49 4.02
N GLY A 32 2.76 -13.42 4.22
CA GLY A 32 4.15 -13.10 4.57
C GLY A 32 4.36 -12.53 5.97
N ASN A 33 3.32 -12.33 6.76
CA ASN A 33 3.44 -11.77 8.09
C ASN A 33 3.07 -12.77 9.18
N THR A 34 3.78 -12.69 10.30
CA THR A 34 3.43 -13.43 11.52
C THR A 34 1.98 -13.20 11.88
N ALA A 35 1.30 -14.24 12.36
CA ALA A 35 -0.13 -14.19 12.71
C ALA A 35 -0.47 -13.05 13.68
N PHE A 36 0.51 -12.58 14.43
CA PHE A 36 0.38 -11.51 15.39
C PHE A 36 1.57 -10.54 15.28
N SER A 37 1.27 -9.28 15.05
CA SER A 37 2.20 -8.16 15.14
C SER A 37 1.63 -7.16 16.13
N PRO A 38 2.26 -6.95 17.29
CA PRO A 38 1.78 -5.98 18.27
C PRO A 38 1.82 -4.56 17.68
N GLY A 39 0.98 -3.70 18.21
CA GLY A 39 1.08 -2.27 17.98
C GLY A 39 2.30 -1.70 18.70
N SER A 40 2.70 -0.52 18.30
CA SER A 40 3.82 0.22 18.86
C SER A 40 3.32 1.38 19.73
N THR A 41 4.26 2.04 20.41
CA THR A 41 4.01 3.35 21.05
C THR A 41 4.72 4.43 20.25
N ASP A 42 4.26 5.67 20.34
CA ASP A 42 4.89 6.79 19.65
C ASP A 42 6.39 6.92 20.00
N SER A 43 6.72 6.79 21.29
CA SER A 43 8.11 6.81 21.74
C SER A 43 8.95 5.69 21.14
N LEU A 44 8.39 4.50 21.00
CA LEU A 44 9.10 3.36 20.39
C LEU A 44 9.32 3.59 18.90
N ILE A 45 8.30 4.03 18.17
CA ILE A 45 8.44 4.33 16.74
C ILE A 45 9.49 5.41 16.51
N ARG A 46 9.49 6.48 17.31
CA ARG A 46 10.47 7.58 17.19
C ARG A 46 11.88 7.16 17.58
N SER A 47 12.04 6.17 18.44
CA SER A 47 13.37 5.62 18.81
C SER A 47 14.00 4.74 17.73
N LEU A 48 13.21 4.26 16.76
CA LEU A 48 13.74 3.47 15.65
C LEU A 48 14.65 4.33 14.75
N PRO A 49 15.66 3.73 14.11
CA PRO A 49 16.47 4.44 13.13
C PRO A 49 15.57 5.13 12.08
N PRO A 50 15.92 6.35 11.63
CA PRO A 50 15.19 7.00 10.57
C PRO A 50 15.19 6.11 9.32
N VAL A 51 14.04 6.01 8.67
CA VAL A 51 13.96 5.36 7.36
C VAL A 51 14.57 6.33 6.35
N THR A 52 15.65 5.92 5.70
CA THR A 52 16.22 6.69 4.59
C THR A 52 15.30 6.54 3.39
N ILE A 53 14.59 7.62 3.07
CA ILE A 53 13.61 7.64 1.97
C ILE A 53 14.31 7.85 0.62
N ASP A 54 15.61 8.08 0.61
CA ASP A 54 16.45 8.15 -0.59
C ASP A 54 16.34 6.88 -1.46
N ASP A 55 15.95 5.75 -0.88
CA ASP A 55 15.72 4.49 -1.59
C ASP A 55 14.31 4.36 -2.21
N PHE A 56 13.41 5.30 -1.98
CA PHE A 56 12.05 5.29 -2.57
C PHE A 56 12.00 5.87 -4.00
N SER A 57 13.11 5.90 -4.72
CA SER A 57 13.05 6.24 -6.14
C SER A 57 12.25 5.16 -6.89
N PHE A 58 11.28 5.58 -7.70
CA PHE A 58 10.54 4.70 -8.59
C PHE A 58 11.48 4.17 -9.68
N ARG A 59 12.12 3.05 -9.42
CA ARG A 59 13.14 2.48 -10.30
C ARG A 59 12.52 2.10 -11.64
N LYS A 60 13.29 2.28 -12.72
CA LYS A 60 12.86 1.97 -14.09
C LYS A 60 12.34 0.54 -14.21
N GLU A 61 12.99 -0.41 -13.55
CA GLU A 61 12.62 -1.82 -13.55
C GLU A 61 11.25 -2.05 -12.89
N GLN A 62 10.99 -1.38 -11.77
CA GLN A 62 9.71 -1.46 -11.07
C GLN A 62 8.59 -0.85 -11.92
N LYS A 63 8.85 0.29 -12.56
CA LYS A 63 7.91 0.93 -13.48
C LYS A 63 7.57 0.01 -14.65
N ASN A 64 8.58 -0.59 -15.28
CA ASN A 64 8.37 -1.53 -16.39
C ASN A 64 7.57 -2.75 -15.96
N ALA A 65 7.90 -3.37 -14.82
CA ALA A 65 7.16 -4.51 -14.29
C ALA A 65 5.69 -4.15 -14.02
N LEU A 66 5.41 -2.96 -13.49
CA LEU A 66 4.05 -2.50 -13.26
C LEU A 66 3.28 -2.28 -14.57
N LEU A 67 3.93 -1.72 -15.58
CA LEU A 67 3.34 -1.56 -16.92
C LEU A 67 3.03 -2.91 -17.57
N GLU A 68 3.89 -3.91 -17.41
CA GLU A 68 3.63 -5.28 -17.88
C GLU A 68 2.41 -5.89 -17.19
N ILE A 69 2.28 -5.68 -15.86
CA ILE A 69 1.10 -6.12 -15.10
C ILE A 69 -0.17 -5.45 -15.65
N PHE A 70 -0.13 -4.14 -15.89
CA PHE A 70 -1.27 -3.41 -16.45
C PHE A 70 -1.67 -3.97 -17.82
N ALA A 71 -0.69 -4.21 -18.69
CA ALA A 71 -0.92 -4.79 -20.01
C ALA A 71 -1.52 -6.21 -19.92
N LEU A 72 -1.02 -7.03 -19.01
CA LEU A 72 -1.51 -8.39 -18.78
C LEU A 72 -2.95 -8.38 -18.26
N CYS A 73 -3.26 -7.56 -17.26
CA CYS A 73 -4.62 -7.42 -16.73
C CYS A 73 -5.59 -6.96 -17.82
N LYS A 74 -5.21 -5.97 -18.60
CA LYS A 74 -6.01 -5.48 -19.72
C LYS A 74 -6.24 -6.56 -20.78
N LYS A 75 -5.20 -7.30 -21.15
CA LYS A 75 -5.29 -8.41 -22.13
C LYS A 75 -6.28 -9.49 -21.69
N HIS A 76 -6.35 -9.77 -20.40
CA HIS A 76 -7.21 -10.81 -19.84
C HIS A 76 -8.53 -10.28 -19.28
N ASN A 77 -8.84 -9.00 -19.51
CA ASN A 77 -10.06 -8.34 -19.02
C ASN A 77 -10.22 -8.45 -17.48
N VAL A 78 -9.10 -8.28 -16.76
CA VAL A 78 -9.06 -8.29 -15.29
C VAL A 78 -9.09 -6.85 -14.79
N ASN A 79 -10.01 -6.54 -13.91
CA ASN A 79 -10.03 -5.26 -13.21
C ASN A 79 -8.91 -5.23 -12.16
N LEU A 80 -7.95 -4.35 -12.37
CA LEU A 80 -6.84 -4.13 -11.44
C LEU A 80 -7.12 -2.89 -10.60
N VAL A 81 -6.95 -3.02 -9.29
CA VAL A 81 -6.98 -1.90 -8.35
C VAL A 81 -5.65 -1.90 -7.59
N LEU A 82 -4.95 -0.79 -7.63
CA LEU A 82 -3.78 -0.55 -6.79
C LEU A 82 -4.24 -0.01 -5.44
N ILE A 83 -3.57 -0.43 -4.38
CA ILE A 83 -3.88 0.02 -3.02
C ILE A 83 -2.59 0.38 -2.32
N GLU A 84 -2.50 1.63 -1.85
CA GLU A 84 -1.42 2.05 -0.96
C GLU A 84 -1.60 1.41 0.41
N THR A 85 -0.52 0.88 0.99
CA THR A 85 -0.49 0.53 2.41
C THR A 85 -0.14 1.79 3.21
N PRO A 86 -0.98 2.24 4.18
CA PRO A 86 -0.71 3.45 4.93
C PRO A 86 0.62 3.37 5.66
N LYS A 87 1.28 4.51 5.80
CA LYS A 87 2.52 4.70 6.53
C LYS A 87 2.27 5.53 7.78
N TYR A 88 3.13 5.37 8.79
CA TYR A 88 3.10 6.25 9.94
C TYR A 88 3.34 7.70 9.49
N ILE A 89 2.76 8.65 10.21
CA ILE A 89 2.65 10.06 9.75
C ILE A 89 3.97 10.67 9.31
N GLU A 90 5.09 10.35 9.97
CA GLU A 90 6.41 10.86 9.61
C GLU A 90 6.81 10.49 8.17
N ILE A 91 6.45 9.29 7.71
CA ILE A 91 6.69 8.85 6.33
C ILE A 91 5.64 9.43 5.38
N ALA A 92 4.37 9.41 5.80
CA ALA A 92 3.28 9.92 4.98
C ALA A 92 3.41 11.41 4.63
N THR A 93 4.16 12.18 5.43
CA THR A 93 4.46 13.60 5.20
C THR A 93 5.77 13.86 4.45
N ASP A 94 6.59 12.83 4.25
CA ASP A 94 7.89 12.98 3.59
C ASP A 94 7.76 13.36 2.11
N SER A 95 8.59 14.31 1.67
CA SER A 95 8.51 14.87 0.32
C SER A 95 8.88 13.85 -0.77
N ASN A 96 9.87 12.99 -0.52
CA ASN A 96 10.30 11.98 -1.48
C ASN A 96 9.24 10.89 -1.60
N TYR A 97 8.66 10.47 -0.46
CA TYR A 97 7.53 9.55 -0.47
C TYR A 97 6.35 10.08 -1.29
N LEU A 98 5.96 11.34 -1.07
CA LEU A 98 4.86 11.96 -1.80
C LEU A 98 5.17 12.13 -3.30
N GLN A 99 6.43 12.39 -3.67
CA GLN A 99 6.84 12.42 -5.07
C GLN A 99 6.65 11.06 -5.74
N VAL A 100 7.11 9.99 -5.10
CA VAL A 100 6.92 8.62 -5.61
C VAL A 100 5.44 8.27 -5.72
N MET A 101 4.63 8.65 -4.73
CA MET A 101 3.18 8.45 -4.79
C MET A 101 2.53 9.20 -5.95
N THR A 102 3.00 10.43 -6.25
CA THR A 102 2.55 11.16 -7.44
C THR A 102 2.82 10.39 -8.71
N GLU A 103 4.04 9.86 -8.88
CA GLU A 103 4.40 9.06 -10.06
C GLU A 103 3.53 7.81 -10.22
N TYR A 104 3.23 7.10 -9.11
CA TYR A 104 2.32 5.95 -9.14
C TYR A 104 0.90 6.33 -9.55
N ILE A 105 0.39 7.43 -9.03
CA ILE A 105 -0.95 7.92 -9.35
C ILE A 105 -1.04 8.32 -10.83
N GLU A 106 -0.05 9.05 -11.35
CA GLU A 106 0.00 9.43 -12.75
C GLU A 106 0.08 8.21 -13.67
N LEU A 107 0.91 7.24 -13.30
CA LEU A 107 1.03 6.00 -14.05
C LEU A 107 -0.28 5.20 -14.08
N ALA A 108 -0.95 5.09 -12.94
CA ALA A 108 -2.25 4.44 -12.84
C ALA A 108 -3.31 5.16 -13.69
N LYS A 109 -3.41 6.49 -13.57
CA LYS A 109 -4.31 7.33 -14.39
C LYS A 109 -4.08 7.13 -15.88
N ALA A 110 -2.82 7.20 -16.33
CA ALA A 110 -2.46 7.03 -17.74
C ALA A 110 -2.88 5.66 -18.30
N ASN A 111 -2.93 4.64 -17.45
CA ASN A 111 -3.32 3.28 -17.84
C ASN A 111 -4.78 2.94 -17.50
N ARG A 112 -5.56 3.89 -16.96
CA ARG A 112 -6.94 3.69 -16.51
C ARG A 112 -7.07 2.61 -15.44
N VAL A 113 -6.07 2.51 -14.58
CA VAL A 113 -6.06 1.64 -13.40
C VAL A 113 -6.50 2.44 -12.20
N GLU A 114 -7.39 1.89 -11.40
CA GLU A 114 -7.82 2.50 -10.16
C GLU A 114 -6.71 2.40 -9.11
N PHE A 115 -6.50 3.49 -8.34
CA PHE A 115 -5.55 3.50 -7.26
C PHE A 115 -6.18 4.11 -6.02
N LEU A 116 -6.29 3.31 -4.96
CA LEU A 116 -6.80 3.74 -3.65
C LEU A 116 -5.61 4.13 -2.77
N ILE A 117 -5.67 5.33 -2.20
CA ILE A 117 -4.63 5.88 -1.32
C ILE A 117 -5.16 6.13 0.09
N SER A 118 -4.28 6.17 1.07
CA SER A 118 -4.66 6.49 2.44
C SER A 118 -5.04 7.96 2.60
N GLU A 119 -5.92 8.23 3.54
CA GLU A 119 -6.38 9.60 3.84
C GLU A 119 -5.23 10.55 4.15
N SER A 120 -4.24 10.09 4.94
CA SER A 120 -3.08 10.90 5.28
C SER A 120 -2.28 11.30 4.04
N THR A 121 -2.01 10.36 3.13
CA THR A 121 -1.30 10.66 1.88
C THR A 121 -2.12 11.60 1.00
N ALA A 122 -3.42 11.37 0.84
CA ALA A 122 -4.29 12.23 0.06
C ALA A 122 -4.29 13.68 0.57
N ASN A 123 -4.44 13.86 1.89
CA ASN A 123 -4.44 15.18 2.52
C ASN A 123 -3.10 15.91 2.34
N GLN A 124 -1.98 15.21 2.45
CA GLN A 124 -0.66 15.80 2.24
C GLN A 124 -0.44 16.20 0.78
N MET A 125 -0.88 15.38 -0.16
CA MET A 125 -0.80 15.72 -1.58
C MET A 125 -1.67 16.94 -1.91
N GLN A 126 -2.87 17.02 -1.35
CA GLN A 126 -3.77 18.17 -1.54
C GLN A 126 -3.21 19.46 -0.92
N GLN A 127 -2.49 19.38 0.19
CA GLN A 127 -1.81 20.56 0.77
C GLN A 127 -0.67 21.07 -0.12
N LYS A 128 0.02 20.17 -0.84
CA LYS A 128 1.08 20.57 -1.78
C LYS A 128 0.53 21.11 -3.11
N ASP A 129 -0.56 20.53 -3.56
CA ASP A 129 -1.23 20.91 -4.81
C ASP A 129 -2.74 20.93 -4.59
N SER A 130 -3.30 22.13 -4.47
CA SER A 130 -4.74 22.32 -4.24
C SER A 130 -5.62 21.82 -5.40
N SER A 131 -5.05 21.60 -6.58
CA SER A 131 -5.74 20.97 -7.73
C SER A 131 -5.86 19.45 -7.58
N PHE A 132 -5.09 18.85 -6.68
CA PHE A 132 -5.16 17.41 -6.40
C PHE A 132 -6.47 17.07 -5.72
N ASN A 133 -7.35 16.38 -6.42
CA ASN A 133 -8.63 15.92 -5.90
C ASN A 133 -8.71 14.39 -5.98
N TYR A 134 -8.62 13.73 -4.83
CA TYR A 134 -8.61 12.27 -4.73
C TYR A 134 -9.61 11.75 -3.68
N LEU A 135 -10.54 12.58 -3.25
CA LEU A 135 -11.45 12.30 -2.13
C LEU A 135 -12.29 11.03 -2.31
N GLU A 136 -12.69 10.73 -3.55
CA GLU A 136 -13.50 9.54 -3.85
C GLU A 136 -12.71 8.22 -3.79
N LYS A 137 -11.39 8.31 -3.79
CA LYS A 137 -10.46 7.16 -3.83
C LYS A 137 -9.59 7.06 -2.59
N MET A 138 -9.99 7.79 -1.57
CA MET A 138 -9.27 7.87 -0.31
C MET A 138 -9.83 6.85 0.69
N ILE A 139 -8.92 6.05 1.26
CA ILE A 139 -9.25 5.10 2.33
C ILE A 139 -9.04 5.80 3.68
N PRO A 140 -10.11 6.01 4.48
CA PRO A 140 -9.97 6.62 5.79
C PRO A 140 -9.10 5.78 6.72
N PHE A 141 -7.97 6.34 7.17
CA PHE A 141 -7.06 5.67 8.10
C PHE A 141 -6.27 6.70 8.92
N ASN A 142 -6.22 6.49 10.23
CA ASN A 142 -5.44 7.35 11.13
C ASN A 142 -3.97 6.93 11.16
N SER A 143 -3.12 7.67 10.45
CA SER A 143 -1.68 7.43 10.40
C SER A 143 -0.92 7.94 11.64
N ASP A 144 -1.59 8.65 12.55
CA ASP A 144 -1.01 9.10 13.82
C ASP A 144 -1.20 8.10 14.97
N ASP A 145 -2.01 7.05 14.79
CA ASP A 145 -2.22 6.02 15.81
C ASP A 145 -1.07 5.01 15.84
N PRO A 146 -0.12 5.11 16.80
CA PRO A 146 1.04 4.21 16.85
C PRO A 146 0.66 2.75 17.10
N GLU A 147 -0.48 2.48 17.74
CA GLU A 147 -0.96 1.11 17.94
C GLU A 147 -1.36 0.42 16.64
N SER A 148 -1.68 1.20 15.61
CA SER A 148 -1.98 0.69 14.27
C SER A 148 -0.73 0.30 13.49
N PHE A 149 0.47 0.59 14.01
CA PHE A 149 1.73 0.32 13.36
C PHE A 149 2.64 -0.55 14.22
N GLN A 150 3.45 -1.39 13.56
CA GLN A 150 4.53 -2.14 14.15
C GLN A 150 5.82 -1.30 14.17
N ASP A 151 6.03 -0.56 13.10
CA ASP A 151 7.10 0.41 12.86
C ASP A 151 6.58 1.52 11.94
N ARG A 152 7.47 2.38 11.40
CA ARG A 152 7.05 3.49 10.51
C ARG A 152 6.41 3.07 9.20
N ILE A 153 6.59 1.82 8.80
CA ILE A 153 6.23 1.34 7.45
C ILE A 153 5.15 0.25 7.50
N HIS A 154 5.18 -0.59 8.54
CA HIS A 154 4.37 -1.78 8.61
C HIS A 154 3.20 -1.63 9.58
N LEU A 155 2.03 -2.04 9.13
CA LEU A 155 0.84 -2.09 9.98
C LEU A 155 0.95 -3.22 11.01
N SER A 156 0.53 -2.94 12.25
CA SER A 156 0.26 -3.96 13.27
C SER A 156 -0.93 -4.83 12.89
N SER A 157 -1.20 -5.87 13.67
CA SER A 157 -2.41 -6.69 13.50
C SER A 157 -3.69 -5.86 13.61
N LYS A 158 -3.72 -4.88 14.54
CA LYS A 158 -4.82 -3.92 14.70
C LYS A 158 -4.98 -3.06 13.43
N GLY A 159 -3.88 -2.45 12.98
CA GLY A 159 -3.88 -1.58 11.80
C GLY A 159 -4.30 -2.31 10.53
N ARG A 160 -3.79 -3.53 10.30
CA ARG A 160 -4.20 -4.37 9.16
C ARG A 160 -5.70 -4.67 9.17
N LYS A 161 -6.24 -5.05 10.34
CA LYS A 161 -7.68 -5.33 10.46
C LYS A 161 -8.50 -4.10 10.10
N ILE A 162 -8.21 -2.95 10.72
CA ILE A 162 -8.92 -1.68 10.48
C ILE A 162 -8.84 -1.31 8.99
N TYR A 163 -7.65 -1.36 8.41
CA TYR A 163 -7.45 -0.95 7.03
C TYR A 163 -8.16 -1.88 6.04
N THR A 164 -8.08 -3.20 6.26
CA THR A 164 -8.78 -4.18 5.43
C THR A 164 -10.29 -3.98 5.46
N GLU A 165 -10.88 -3.73 6.63
CA GLU A 165 -12.31 -3.44 6.77
C GLU A 165 -12.73 -2.18 6.01
N LYS A 166 -11.85 -1.17 5.93
CA LYS A 166 -12.09 0.05 5.15
C LYS A 166 -12.00 -0.22 3.65
N ILE A 167 -10.97 -0.93 3.20
CA ILE A 167 -10.81 -1.33 1.78
C ILE A 167 -12.03 -2.09 1.29
N LEU A 168 -12.53 -3.05 2.05
CA LEU A 168 -13.68 -3.87 1.65
C LEU A 168 -14.97 -3.07 1.39
N LYS A 169 -15.05 -1.82 1.88
CA LYS A 169 -16.19 -0.94 1.59
C LYS A 169 -16.18 -0.39 0.17
N PHE A 170 -15.03 -0.34 -0.48
CA PHE A 170 -14.92 0.10 -1.87
C PHE A 170 -15.33 -0.97 -2.88
N PHE A 171 -15.44 -2.22 -2.45
CA PHE A 171 -15.77 -3.36 -3.32
C PHE A 171 -17.20 -3.91 -3.08
N LYS A 172 -18.01 -3.19 -2.34
CA LYS A 172 -19.43 -3.50 -2.14
C LYS A 172 -20.30 -2.66 -3.05
#